data_a9978a8b627ed61b54df8c7ebacfa044
#
_entry.id   a9978a8b627ed61b54df8c7ebacfa044
#
_cell.length_a   1.000
_cell.length_b   1.000
_cell.length_c   1.000
_cell.angle_alpha   90.00
_cell.angle_beta   90.00
_cell.angle_gamma   90.00
#
_symmetry.space_group_name_H-M   'P 1'
#
loop_
_entity.id
_entity.type
_entity.pdbx_description
1 polymer ?
#
loop_
_entity_poly.entity_id
_entity_poly.type
_entity_poly.pdbx_seq_one_letter_code
_entity_poly.pdbx_strand_id
1 'polypeptide(L)'
;MKRPVQYNVVLMLIFLLLVGTVCLLPILQAVNTAPTQPSTSTTTTMPPETTVAPTTVPPTTAAPAVPPTTIPPATIPSTVQITAKNAFVYNCTRDHLAYIKDAGDAVMYPASITKLFSVYVALQYLEPSQQVTVGPIISTTPEDSSFANLAVGDQLTVEDLVAAMLLPSGGDAARVLAVAAGRAIAGDPNLTESAAVERFIAEMNRYALLEGMENTHFVNSDGYHHEDHCTSLQDLLTIGKLSTETELISKIAGMTEYTATVAVGRTLTWKNTNFLLQESFPEYYCPDAIGLKTGYTSAAGGCLLAAFEKDGDIILIGIFGSADKPSRFSDVMTLFNALQ
;
A
#
# COMPACT_ATOMS: atom_id res chain seq x y z
N MET A 1 49.20 34.95 -5.97
CA MET A 1 48.45 36.22 -5.96
C MET A 1 46.95 35.88 -5.99
N LYS A 2 46.29 36.01 -4.86
CA LYS A 2 44.82 35.75 -4.68
C LYS A 2 44.07 37.03 -5.04
N ARG A 3 43.08 36.99 -5.90
CA ARG A 3 42.08 38.05 -6.09
C ARG A 3 40.75 37.68 -5.51
N PRO A 4 39.97 38.58 -4.89
CA PRO A 4 38.92 38.28 -3.95
C PRO A 4 37.55 38.11 -4.58
N VAL A 5 36.77 37.27 -3.93
CA VAL A 5 35.36 36.95 -4.16
C VAL A 5 34.50 38.11 -3.62
N GLN A 6 34.23 39.12 -4.43
CA GLN A 6 33.32 40.23 -4.03
C GLN A 6 32.17 40.56 -4.99
N TYR A 7 31.99 39.81 -6.14
CA TYR A 7 30.94 40.11 -7.08
C TYR A 7 29.64 39.29 -6.94
N ASN A 8 29.63 38.25 -6.10
CA ASN A 8 28.45 37.38 -6.02
C ASN A 8 27.40 37.80 -4.96
N VAL A 9 27.73 38.69 -4.03
CA VAL A 9 26.78 39.11 -2.98
C VAL A 9 25.81 40.18 -3.46
N VAL A 10 26.25 41.05 -4.36
CA VAL A 10 25.41 42.15 -4.91
C VAL A 10 24.38 41.64 -5.90
N LEU A 11 24.69 40.61 -6.69
CA LEU A 11 23.73 39.99 -7.62
C LEU A 11 22.64 39.21 -6.89
N MET A 12 22.95 38.59 -5.74
CA MET A 12 21.99 37.85 -4.94
C MET A 12 20.97 38.76 -4.22
N LEU A 13 21.37 39.95 -3.81
CA LEU A 13 20.49 40.92 -3.20
C LEU A 13 19.54 41.61 -4.20
N ILE A 14 19.94 41.78 -5.45
CA ILE A 14 19.08 42.33 -6.51
C ILE A 14 18.03 41.31 -6.96
N PHE A 15 18.32 40.00 -6.93
CA PHE A 15 17.36 38.94 -7.24
C PHE A 15 16.27 38.80 -6.18
N LEU A 16 16.59 39.00 -4.89
CA LEU A 16 15.62 38.95 -3.77
C LEU A 16 14.67 40.17 -3.73
N LEU A 17 15.06 41.31 -4.29
CA LEU A 17 14.21 42.51 -4.38
C LEU A 17 13.24 42.50 -5.56
N LEU A 18 13.51 41.71 -6.62
CA LEU A 18 12.65 41.59 -7.80
C LEU A 18 11.54 40.53 -7.66
N VAL A 19 11.71 39.54 -6.76
CA VAL A 19 10.69 38.50 -6.49
C VAL A 19 9.64 38.96 -5.48
N GLY A 20 9.93 39.99 -4.69
CA GLY A 20 9.02 40.52 -3.65
C GLY A 20 7.90 41.43 -4.15
N THR A 21 7.91 41.88 -5.40
CA THR A 21 6.99 42.91 -5.92
C THR A 21 5.90 42.42 -6.88
N VAL A 22 5.80 41.10 -7.17
CA VAL A 22 4.81 40.55 -8.11
C VAL A 22 3.62 39.82 -7.45
N CYS A 23 3.61 39.67 -6.12
CA CYS A 23 2.56 38.92 -5.41
C CYS A 23 1.57 39.78 -4.58
N LEU A 24 1.26 40.99 -4.99
CA LEU A 24 0.19 41.76 -4.35
C LEU A 24 -0.63 42.57 -5.36
N LEU A 25 -1.78 42.01 -5.75
CA LEU A 25 -3.01 42.56 -6.34
C LEU A 25 -3.51 41.66 -7.52
N PRO A 26 -4.84 41.41 -7.69
CA PRO A 26 -5.98 41.94 -6.92
C PRO A 26 -6.95 40.83 -6.44
N ILE A 27 -7.34 40.90 -5.17
CA ILE A 27 -8.62 40.35 -4.72
C ILE A 27 -9.52 41.53 -4.44
N LEU A 28 -10.31 41.93 -5.42
CA LEU A 28 -11.55 42.73 -5.24
C LEU A 28 -12.19 42.96 -6.61
N GLN A 29 -13.23 42.21 -6.93
CA GLN A 29 -14.39 42.54 -7.73
C GLN A 29 -15.03 41.31 -8.38
N ALA A 30 -16.02 40.72 -7.73
CA ALA A 30 -17.18 40.09 -8.38
C ALA A 30 -18.26 39.79 -7.33
N VAL A 31 -18.99 40.83 -6.93
CA VAL A 31 -20.30 40.66 -6.34
C VAL A 31 -21.28 41.31 -7.31
N ASN A 32 -22.39 40.61 -7.56
CA ASN A 32 -23.57 40.97 -8.34
C ASN A 32 -23.56 40.66 -9.84
N THR A 33 -24.26 39.52 -10.17
CA THR A 33 -25.58 39.59 -10.87
C THR A 33 -26.07 38.16 -11.08
N ALA A 34 -27.14 37.77 -10.41
CA ALA A 34 -27.96 36.60 -10.73
C ALA A 34 -29.06 37.03 -11.71
N PRO A 35 -29.34 36.26 -12.77
CA PRO A 35 -30.59 36.40 -13.52
C PRO A 35 -31.65 35.45 -12.94
N THR A 36 -32.75 36.06 -12.55
CA THR A 36 -34.05 35.42 -12.24
C THR A 36 -34.59 34.68 -13.44
N GLN A 37 -34.90 33.39 -13.31
CA GLN A 37 -35.77 32.64 -14.23
C GLN A 37 -37.18 32.47 -13.62
N PRO A 38 -38.24 32.53 -14.43
CA PRO A 38 -39.61 32.40 -13.93
C PRO A 38 -40.00 30.93 -13.74
N SER A 39 -40.65 30.67 -12.61
CA SER A 39 -41.26 29.39 -12.23
C SER A 39 -42.51 29.13 -13.09
N THR A 40 -42.50 28.01 -13.84
CA THR A 40 -43.72 27.37 -14.37
C THR A 40 -43.98 26.09 -13.57
N SER A 41 -45.03 26.15 -12.75
CA SER A 41 -45.60 25.01 -12.05
C SER A 41 -46.37 24.12 -13.03
N THR A 42 -45.90 22.89 -13.22
CA THR A 42 -46.67 21.84 -13.88
C THR A 42 -47.10 20.83 -12.82
N THR A 43 -48.38 20.81 -12.52
CA THR A 43 -49.06 19.87 -11.63
C THR A 43 -49.19 18.53 -12.35
N THR A 44 -48.44 17.52 -11.96
CA THR A 44 -48.63 16.12 -12.43
C THR A 44 -49.39 15.35 -11.37
N THR A 45 -50.64 14.99 -11.68
CA THR A 45 -51.51 14.13 -10.89
C THR A 45 -51.00 12.69 -10.90
N MET A 46 -50.75 12.13 -9.73
CA MET A 46 -50.46 10.71 -9.51
C MET A 46 -51.74 9.84 -9.63
N PRO A 47 -51.67 8.64 -10.21
CA PRO A 47 -52.78 7.65 -10.14
C PRO A 47 -52.82 7.01 -8.73
N PRO A 48 -54.01 6.47 -8.31
CA PRO A 48 -54.20 5.97 -6.96
C PRO A 48 -53.44 4.67 -6.67
N GLU A 49 -52.86 4.62 -5.50
CA GLU A 49 -52.10 3.53 -4.90
C GLU A 49 -53.04 2.37 -4.54
N THR A 50 -52.80 1.17 -5.11
CA THR A 50 -53.53 -0.05 -4.78
C THR A 50 -52.98 -0.62 -3.48
N THR A 51 -53.75 -0.55 -2.43
CA THR A 51 -53.43 -1.13 -1.10
C THR A 51 -53.50 -2.66 -1.18
N VAL A 52 -52.37 -3.34 -1.12
CA VAL A 52 -52.27 -4.80 -0.95
C VAL A 52 -52.22 -5.09 0.55
N ALA A 53 -53.15 -5.93 1.03
CA ALA A 53 -53.23 -6.34 2.44
C ALA A 53 -51.98 -7.17 2.86
N PRO A 54 -51.50 -7.05 4.09
CA PRO A 54 -50.32 -7.80 4.57
C PRO A 54 -50.69 -9.26 4.81
N THR A 55 -49.99 -10.17 4.08
CA THR A 55 -50.05 -11.61 4.32
C THR A 55 -49.21 -11.91 5.60
N THR A 56 -49.86 -12.33 6.65
CA THR A 56 -49.25 -12.79 7.89
C THR A 56 -48.59 -14.17 7.66
N VAL A 57 -47.23 -14.17 7.69
CA VAL A 57 -46.43 -15.42 7.75
C VAL A 57 -46.35 -15.85 9.21
N PRO A 58 -46.63 -17.12 9.54
CA PRO A 58 -46.53 -17.61 10.93
C PRO A 58 -45.05 -17.58 11.41
N PRO A 59 -44.80 -17.32 12.69
CA PRO A 59 -43.43 -17.24 13.21
C PRO A 59 -42.77 -18.63 13.18
N THR A 60 -41.70 -18.75 12.38
CA THR A 60 -40.79 -19.89 12.44
C THR A 60 -40.07 -19.86 13.78
N THR A 61 -40.30 -20.84 14.62
CA THR A 61 -39.59 -21.02 15.90
C THR A 61 -38.12 -21.34 15.58
N ALA A 62 -37.25 -20.36 15.73
CA ALA A 62 -35.80 -20.56 15.60
C ALA A 62 -35.35 -21.47 16.77
N ALA A 63 -34.60 -22.53 16.45
CA ALA A 63 -33.93 -23.35 17.46
C ALA A 63 -33.00 -22.45 18.31
N PRO A 64 -32.82 -22.72 19.62
CA PRO A 64 -31.94 -21.94 20.46
C PRO A 64 -30.51 -22.00 19.90
N ALA A 65 -29.95 -20.82 19.54
CA ALA A 65 -28.57 -20.70 19.12
C ALA A 65 -27.67 -21.14 20.31
N VAL A 66 -26.85 -22.16 20.06
CA VAL A 66 -25.79 -22.54 21.02
C VAL A 66 -24.86 -21.32 21.12
N PRO A 67 -24.61 -20.79 22.34
CA PRO A 67 -23.68 -19.67 22.46
C PRO A 67 -22.32 -20.06 21.91
N PRO A 68 -21.66 -19.21 21.11
CA PRO A 68 -20.33 -19.50 20.59
C PRO A 68 -19.40 -19.77 21.79
N THR A 69 -18.74 -20.92 21.79
CA THR A 69 -17.69 -21.24 22.78
C THR A 69 -16.55 -20.25 22.48
N THR A 70 -16.45 -19.21 23.31
CA THR A 70 -15.35 -18.23 23.20
C THR A 70 -14.08 -18.90 23.74
N ILE A 71 -13.31 -19.51 22.84
CA ILE A 71 -11.95 -19.91 23.18
C ILE A 71 -11.18 -18.59 23.38
N PRO A 72 -10.51 -18.37 24.52
CA PRO A 72 -9.70 -17.18 24.72
C PRO A 72 -8.67 -17.07 23.60
N PRO A 73 -8.44 -15.88 23.02
CA PRO A 73 -7.43 -15.73 21.99
C PRO A 73 -6.05 -16.13 22.52
N ALA A 74 -5.29 -16.90 21.72
CA ALA A 74 -3.95 -17.33 22.07
C ALA A 74 -3.04 -16.12 22.28
N THR A 75 -2.30 -16.10 23.38
CA THR A 75 -1.32 -15.05 23.71
C THR A 75 0.07 -15.67 23.71
N ILE A 76 0.99 -15.09 22.95
CA ILE A 76 2.37 -15.55 22.90
C ILE A 76 3.14 -14.98 24.10
N PRO A 77 3.88 -15.81 24.86
CA PRO A 77 4.71 -15.32 25.96
C PRO A 77 5.79 -14.35 25.46
N SER A 78 6.02 -13.26 26.20
CA SER A 78 7.10 -12.29 25.91
C SER A 78 8.51 -12.88 25.99
N THR A 79 8.65 -14.10 26.53
CA THR A 79 9.92 -14.84 26.60
C THR A 79 10.33 -15.49 25.28
N VAL A 80 9.45 -15.51 24.26
CA VAL A 80 9.80 -16.02 22.94
C VAL A 80 10.90 -15.18 22.33
N GLN A 81 11.97 -15.85 21.89
CA GLN A 81 13.18 -15.17 21.35
C GLN A 81 13.12 -15.12 19.84
N ILE A 82 13.21 -13.91 19.30
CA ILE A 82 13.35 -13.60 17.86
C ILE A 82 14.48 -12.60 17.64
N THR A 83 15.09 -12.63 16.45
CA THR A 83 16.18 -11.73 16.09
C THR A 83 15.69 -10.33 15.70
N ALA A 84 14.47 -10.22 15.23
CA ALA A 84 13.86 -8.96 14.85
C ALA A 84 13.85 -7.95 15.99
N LYS A 85 14.05 -6.68 15.66
CA LYS A 85 13.95 -5.56 16.62
C LYS A 85 12.50 -5.30 17.01
N ASN A 86 11.62 -5.28 16.01
CA ASN A 86 10.20 -4.98 16.17
C ASN A 86 9.37 -6.10 15.55
N ALA A 87 8.28 -6.49 16.23
CA ALA A 87 7.38 -7.53 15.75
C ALA A 87 5.98 -7.38 16.38
N PHE A 88 4.98 -7.87 15.66
CA PHE A 88 3.65 -8.10 16.22
C PHE A 88 3.06 -9.42 15.73
N VAL A 89 2.11 -9.96 16.50
CA VAL A 89 1.17 -11.00 16.07
C VAL A 89 -0.22 -10.50 16.36
N TYR A 90 -1.06 -10.44 15.35
CA TYR A 90 -2.41 -9.91 15.43
C TYR A 90 -3.41 -10.85 14.75
N ASN A 91 -4.46 -11.19 15.47
CA ASN A 91 -5.57 -11.96 14.93
C ASN A 91 -6.63 -10.98 14.39
N CYS A 92 -6.75 -10.88 13.06
CA CYS A 92 -7.69 -9.97 12.41
C CYS A 92 -9.14 -10.36 12.64
N THR A 93 -9.44 -11.67 12.66
CA THR A 93 -10.81 -12.18 12.83
C THR A 93 -11.35 -11.88 14.23
N ARG A 94 -10.49 -11.93 15.25
CA ARG A 94 -10.86 -11.72 16.64
C ARG A 94 -10.52 -10.33 17.20
N ASP A 95 -9.94 -9.46 16.35
CA ASP A 95 -9.45 -8.12 16.72
C ASP A 95 -8.55 -8.15 17.96
N HIS A 96 -7.54 -9.05 17.95
CA HIS A 96 -6.72 -9.32 19.13
C HIS A 96 -5.23 -9.26 18.83
N LEU A 97 -4.50 -8.44 19.61
CA LEU A 97 -3.05 -8.38 19.61
C LEU A 97 -2.49 -9.48 20.52
N ALA A 98 -1.97 -10.57 19.93
CA ALA A 98 -1.44 -11.73 20.67
C ALA A 98 0.02 -11.56 21.10
N TYR A 99 0.79 -10.69 20.42
CA TYR A 99 2.19 -10.42 20.74
C TYR A 99 2.62 -9.07 20.20
N ILE A 100 3.49 -8.41 20.94
CA ILE A 100 4.20 -7.20 20.50
C ILE A 100 5.63 -7.20 21.04
N LYS A 101 6.58 -6.87 20.19
CA LYS A 101 7.95 -6.52 20.54
C LYS A 101 8.27 -5.20 19.85
N ASP A 102 8.54 -4.18 20.63
CA ASP A 102 8.87 -2.84 20.15
C ASP A 102 10.22 -2.44 20.77
N ALA A 103 11.22 -2.19 19.91
CA ALA A 103 12.54 -1.73 20.36
C ALA A 103 12.52 -0.27 20.83
N GLY A 104 11.41 0.46 20.62
CA GLY A 104 11.31 1.89 20.92
C GLY A 104 12.11 2.76 19.94
N ASP A 105 12.39 2.25 18.75
CA ASP A 105 13.08 3.02 17.72
C ASP A 105 12.21 4.22 17.30
N ALA A 106 12.80 5.41 17.32
CA ALA A 106 12.09 6.65 16.98
C ALA A 106 11.63 6.69 15.52
N VAL A 107 12.30 5.92 14.64
CA VAL A 107 12.00 5.83 13.21
C VAL A 107 12.15 4.38 12.75
N MET A 108 11.13 3.87 12.05
CA MET A 108 11.17 2.59 11.36
C MET A 108 11.10 2.82 9.84
N TYR A 109 11.79 1.97 9.08
CA TYR A 109 11.77 2.00 7.62
C TYR A 109 11.01 0.80 7.08
N PRO A 110 9.94 1.02 6.29
CA PRO A 110 9.06 -0.07 5.82
C PRO A 110 9.72 -0.94 4.74
N ALA A 111 10.77 -0.46 4.08
CA ALA A 111 11.32 -1.11 2.89
C ALA A 111 10.20 -1.45 1.88
N SER A 112 10.30 -2.57 1.16
CA SER A 112 9.30 -2.97 0.15
C SER A 112 7.91 -3.35 0.70
N ILE A 113 7.67 -3.29 2.02
CA ILE A 113 6.31 -3.38 2.57
C ILE A 113 5.46 -2.19 2.06
N THR A 114 6.09 -1.06 1.76
CA THR A 114 5.50 0.11 1.09
C THR A 114 4.65 -0.26 -0.12
N LYS A 115 5.08 -1.26 -0.91
CA LYS A 115 4.40 -1.67 -2.15
C LYS A 115 2.97 -2.17 -1.92
N LEU A 116 2.69 -2.75 -0.74
CA LEU A 116 1.32 -3.14 -0.37
C LEU A 116 0.41 -1.91 -0.30
N PHE A 117 0.87 -0.87 0.38
CA PHE A 117 0.10 0.36 0.51
C PHE A 117 0.02 1.15 -0.81
N SER A 118 1.08 1.14 -1.61
CA SER A 118 1.05 1.72 -2.97
C SER A 118 -0.02 1.06 -3.83
N VAL A 119 -0.13 -0.27 -3.80
CA VAL A 119 -1.19 -1.00 -4.52
C VAL A 119 -2.57 -0.64 -3.97
N TYR A 120 -2.75 -0.63 -2.64
CA TYR A 120 -4.00 -0.25 -2.00
C TYR A 120 -4.50 1.12 -2.48
N VAL A 121 -3.63 2.13 -2.47
CA VAL A 121 -3.97 3.49 -2.92
C VAL A 121 -4.22 3.53 -4.43
N ALA A 122 -3.41 2.86 -5.25
CA ALA A 122 -3.58 2.85 -6.71
C ALA A 122 -4.94 2.24 -7.13
N LEU A 123 -5.40 1.19 -6.44
CA LEU A 123 -6.69 0.54 -6.70
C LEU A 123 -7.92 1.41 -6.36
N GLN A 124 -7.74 2.55 -5.68
CA GLN A 124 -8.81 3.53 -5.51
C GLN A 124 -9.08 4.34 -6.79
N TYR A 125 -8.17 4.28 -7.77
CA TYR A 125 -8.18 5.08 -9.00
C TYR A 125 -8.04 4.27 -10.29
N LEU A 126 -7.62 3.02 -10.20
CA LEU A 126 -7.33 2.16 -11.33
C LEU A 126 -8.10 0.85 -11.21
N GLU A 127 -8.70 0.42 -12.33
CA GLU A 127 -9.33 -0.90 -12.43
C GLU A 127 -8.28 -1.99 -12.71
N PRO A 128 -8.39 -3.20 -12.13
CA PRO A 128 -7.42 -4.28 -12.34
C PRO A 128 -7.19 -4.66 -13.81
N SER A 129 -8.23 -4.57 -14.66
CA SER A 129 -8.16 -4.89 -16.09
C SER A 129 -7.66 -3.74 -16.96
N GLN A 130 -7.46 -2.55 -16.39
CA GLN A 130 -6.99 -1.39 -17.14
C GLN A 130 -5.60 -1.63 -17.71
N GLN A 131 -5.42 -1.32 -19.01
CA GLN A 131 -4.12 -1.42 -19.69
C GLN A 131 -3.23 -0.23 -19.37
N VAL A 132 -1.97 -0.52 -19.09
CA VAL A 132 -0.92 0.46 -18.83
C VAL A 132 0.27 0.17 -19.74
N THR A 133 0.80 1.21 -20.39
CA THR A 133 2.03 1.12 -21.18
C THR A 133 3.20 1.57 -20.33
N VAL A 134 4.26 0.76 -20.32
CA VAL A 134 5.51 1.06 -19.60
C VAL A 134 6.24 2.21 -20.29
N GLY A 135 6.44 3.28 -19.57
CA GLY A 135 7.17 4.47 -20.01
C GLY A 135 8.63 4.49 -19.55
N PRO A 136 9.37 5.54 -19.93
CA PRO A 136 10.77 5.71 -19.57
C PRO A 136 11.06 5.88 -18.08
N ILE A 137 10.04 6.06 -17.22
CA ILE A 137 10.18 6.20 -15.76
C ILE A 137 10.97 5.04 -15.14
N ILE A 138 10.92 3.84 -15.74
CA ILE A 138 11.66 2.66 -15.24
C ILE A 138 13.16 2.90 -15.19
N SER A 139 13.72 3.81 -16.00
CA SER A 139 15.14 4.16 -15.98
C SER A 139 15.58 4.90 -14.72
N THR A 140 14.63 5.40 -13.92
CA THR A 140 14.91 6.05 -12.64
C THR A 140 14.96 5.07 -11.47
N THR A 141 14.73 3.77 -11.72
CA THR A 141 14.84 2.73 -10.70
C THR A 141 16.31 2.55 -10.31
N PRO A 142 16.67 2.66 -9.02
CA PRO A 142 18.05 2.46 -8.59
C PRO A 142 18.58 1.08 -8.94
N GLU A 143 19.85 0.98 -9.33
CA GLU A 143 20.47 -0.27 -9.82
C GLU A 143 20.47 -1.41 -8.79
N ASP A 144 20.52 -1.09 -7.50
CA ASP A 144 20.48 -2.05 -6.39
C ASP A 144 19.06 -2.40 -5.92
N SER A 145 18.03 -1.91 -6.62
CA SER A 145 16.63 -2.28 -6.39
C SER A 145 16.34 -3.70 -6.90
N SER A 146 15.19 -4.26 -6.46
CA SER A 146 14.61 -5.43 -7.13
C SER A 146 13.88 -5.01 -8.40
N PHE A 147 13.92 -5.84 -9.44
CA PHE A 147 13.33 -5.57 -10.74
C PHE A 147 12.31 -6.64 -11.14
N ALA A 148 11.23 -6.21 -11.78
CA ALA A 148 10.32 -7.08 -12.53
C ALA A 148 10.79 -7.29 -13.98
N ASN A 149 11.86 -6.61 -14.41
CA ASN A 149 12.45 -6.64 -15.75
C ASN A 149 11.50 -6.14 -16.85
N LEU A 150 10.76 -5.08 -16.57
CA LEU A 150 9.92 -4.39 -17.54
C LEU A 150 10.80 -3.64 -18.57
N ALA A 151 10.27 -3.48 -19.78
CA ALA A 151 10.91 -2.69 -20.84
C ALA A 151 9.96 -1.57 -21.31
N VAL A 152 10.52 -0.44 -21.72
CA VAL A 152 9.73 0.65 -22.31
C VAL A 152 8.94 0.13 -23.50
N GLY A 153 7.63 0.39 -23.52
CA GLY A 153 6.70 -0.08 -24.52
C GLY A 153 5.97 -1.38 -24.19
N ASP A 154 6.35 -2.09 -23.11
CA ASP A 154 5.54 -3.20 -22.60
C ASP A 154 4.13 -2.73 -22.27
N GLN A 155 3.15 -3.61 -22.45
CA GLN A 155 1.75 -3.35 -22.12
C GLN A 155 1.29 -4.40 -21.10
N LEU A 156 0.79 -3.93 -19.97
CA LEU A 156 0.34 -4.77 -18.87
C LEU A 156 -1.00 -4.27 -18.37
N THR A 157 -1.78 -5.17 -17.80
CA THR A 157 -2.91 -4.77 -16.96
C THR A 157 -2.41 -4.23 -15.61
N VAL A 158 -3.26 -3.52 -14.89
CA VAL A 158 -2.97 -3.13 -13.50
C VAL A 158 -2.74 -4.38 -12.63
N GLU A 159 -3.50 -5.48 -12.84
CA GLU A 159 -3.29 -6.76 -12.16
C GLU A 159 -1.88 -7.32 -12.44
N ASP A 160 -1.40 -7.31 -13.69
CA ASP A 160 -0.03 -7.72 -14.05
C ASP A 160 1.02 -6.85 -13.33
N LEU A 161 0.80 -5.53 -13.26
CA LEU A 161 1.71 -4.61 -12.54
C LEU A 161 1.73 -4.89 -11.04
N VAL A 162 0.58 -5.20 -10.45
CA VAL A 162 0.50 -5.61 -9.03
C VAL A 162 1.31 -6.89 -8.80
N ALA A 163 1.19 -7.89 -9.69
CA ALA A 163 1.98 -9.10 -9.61
C ALA A 163 3.49 -8.82 -9.76
N ALA A 164 3.87 -7.98 -10.72
CA ALA A 164 5.24 -7.51 -10.94
C ALA A 164 5.82 -6.75 -9.73
N MET A 165 4.97 -6.05 -8.97
CA MET A 165 5.36 -5.35 -7.74
C MET A 165 5.49 -6.28 -6.54
N LEU A 166 4.51 -7.17 -6.34
CA LEU A 166 4.40 -7.91 -5.08
C LEU A 166 5.27 -9.16 -5.06
N LEU A 167 5.36 -9.93 -6.16
CA LEU A 167 6.08 -11.19 -6.20
C LEU A 167 7.60 -11.00 -6.21
N PRO A 168 8.21 -10.43 -7.28
CA PRO A 168 9.66 -10.21 -7.34
C PRO A 168 10.08 -8.95 -6.59
N SER A 169 9.11 -8.20 -6.05
CA SER A 169 9.35 -6.89 -5.42
C SER A 169 9.80 -5.79 -6.39
N GLY A 170 9.33 -5.80 -7.66
CA GLY A 170 9.78 -4.90 -8.72
C GLY A 170 9.61 -3.41 -8.39
N GLY A 171 10.74 -2.69 -8.34
CA GLY A 171 10.76 -1.23 -8.18
C GLY A 171 10.38 -0.52 -9.47
N ASP A 172 10.78 -1.08 -10.61
CA ASP A 172 10.39 -0.64 -11.95
C ASP A 172 8.86 -0.67 -12.12
N ALA A 173 8.22 -1.77 -11.74
CA ALA A 173 6.76 -1.91 -11.77
C ALA A 173 6.05 -0.91 -10.84
N ALA A 174 6.60 -0.67 -9.64
CA ALA A 174 6.05 0.30 -8.71
C ALA A 174 6.04 1.74 -9.26
N ARG A 175 7.07 2.11 -10.02
CA ARG A 175 7.14 3.43 -10.68
C ARG A 175 6.12 3.54 -11.82
N VAL A 176 5.94 2.48 -12.60
CA VAL A 176 4.93 2.45 -13.68
C VAL A 176 3.51 2.57 -13.09
N LEU A 177 3.21 1.84 -12.01
CA LEU A 177 1.93 1.94 -11.32
C LEU A 177 1.70 3.35 -10.77
N ALA A 178 2.74 3.97 -10.17
CA ALA A 178 2.67 5.33 -9.65
C ALA A 178 2.36 6.36 -10.74
N VAL A 179 2.93 6.22 -11.95
CA VAL A 179 2.61 7.07 -13.09
C VAL A 179 1.15 6.89 -13.52
N ALA A 180 0.69 5.64 -13.66
CA ALA A 180 -0.68 5.37 -14.07
C ALA A 180 -1.69 5.94 -13.05
N ALA A 181 -1.49 5.67 -11.77
CA ALA A 181 -2.34 6.19 -10.70
C ALA A 181 -2.29 7.72 -10.59
N GLY A 182 -1.09 8.32 -10.68
CA GLY A 182 -0.94 9.77 -10.60
C GLY A 182 -1.65 10.51 -11.74
N ARG A 183 -1.63 9.96 -12.97
CA ARG A 183 -2.40 10.49 -14.10
C ARG A 183 -3.91 10.37 -13.88
N ALA A 184 -4.37 9.25 -13.34
CA ALA A 184 -5.78 9.05 -13.00
C ALA A 184 -6.24 10.03 -11.91
N ILE A 185 -5.46 10.21 -10.86
CA ILE A 185 -5.72 11.18 -9.77
C ILE A 185 -5.80 12.62 -10.30
N ALA A 186 -4.92 12.97 -11.24
CA ALA A 186 -4.90 14.30 -11.84
C ALA A 186 -6.01 14.51 -12.90
N GLY A 187 -6.62 13.45 -13.41
CA GLY A 187 -7.55 13.50 -14.55
C GLY A 187 -6.84 13.94 -15.86
N ASP A 188 -5.51 13.80 -15.93
CA ASP A 188 -4.69 14.21 -17.08
C ASP A 188 -3.81 13.05 -17.54
N PRO A 189 -4.17 12.35 -18.64
CA PRO A 189 -3.38 11.25 -19.19
C PRO A 189 -2.03 11.70 -19.77
N ASN A 190 -1.86 13.00 -20.05
CA ASN A 190 -0.64 13.57 -20.61
C ASN A 190 0.29 14.18 -19.56
N LEU A 191 -0.08 14.10 -18.28
CA LEU A 191 0.80 14.55 -17.19
C LEU A 191 2.15 13.86 -17.30
N THR A 192 3.24 14.63 -17.16
CA THR A 192 4.60 14.06 -17.22
C THR A 192 4.77 12.96 -16.17
N GLU A 193 5.61 11.96 -16.45
CA GLU A 193 5.80 10.83 -15.53
C GLU A 193 6.28 11.28 -14.15
N SER A 194 7.21 12.24 -14.08
CA SER A 194 7.68 12.80 -12.80
C SER A 194 6.54 13.44 -12.00
N ALA A 195 5.76 14.33 -12.64
CA ALA A 195 4.64 14.98 -11.98
C ALA A 195 3.53 13.98 -11.56
N ALA A 196 3.33 12.92 -12.34
CA ALA A 196 2.39 11.86 -11.98
C ALA A 196 2.87 11.07 -10.75
N VAL A 197 4.16 10.72 -10.68
CA VAL A 197 4.74 10.06 -9.48
C VAL A 197 4.61 10.96 -8.25
N GLU A 198 4.94 12.25 -8.36
CA GLU A 198 4.80 13.21 -7.26
C GLU A 198 3.33 13.30 -6.78
N ARG A 199 2.39 13.34 -7.75
CA ARG A 199 0.94 13.36 -7.43
C ARG A 199 0.50 12.10 -6.71
N PHE A 200 0.99 10.93 -7.12
CA PHE A 200 0.68 9.66 -6.49
C PHE A 200 1.26 9.56 -5.07
N ILE A 201 2.51 9.97 -4.85
CA ILE A 201 3.13 9.99 -3.52
C ILE A 201 2.37 10.92 -2.56
N ALA A 202 1.98 12.11 -3.04
CA ALA A 202 1.14 13.01 -2.25
C ALA A 202 -0.19 12.34 -1.85
N GLU A 203 -0.78 11.55 -2.75
CA GLU A 203 -2.01 10.82 -2.48
C GLU A 203 -1.79 9.65 -1.52
N MET A 204 -0.67 8.92 -1.61
CA MET A 204 -0.28 7.92 -0.61
C MET A 204 -0.23 8.53 0.79
N ASN A 205 0.41 9.69 0.96
CA ASN A 205 0.48 10.38 2.26
C ASN A 205 -0.91 10.85 2.73
N ARG A 206 -1.78 11.30 1.81
CA ARG A 206 -3.16 11.65 2.15
C ARG A 206 -3.95 10.42 2.65
N TYR A 207 -3.82 9.28 1.96
CA TYR A 207 -4.46 8.03 2.40
C TYR A 207 -3.87 7.50 3.71
N ALA A 208 -2.58 7.65 3.94
CA ALA A 208 -1.96 7.29 5.22
C ALA A 208 -2.68 8.00 6.39
N LEU A 209 -2.92 9.30 6.25
CA LEU A 209 -3.66 10.05 7.27
C LEU A 209 -5.13 9.62 7.39
N LEU A 210 -5.80 9.28 6.29
CA LEU A 210 -7.18 8.78 6.32
C LEU A 210 -7.31 7.44 7.04
N GLU A 211 -6.30 6.57 6.89
CA GLU A 211 -6.24 5.26 7.55
C GLU A 211 -5.65 5.33 8.98
N GLY A 212 -5.44 6.54 9.51
CA GLY A 212 -4.93 6.77 10.87
C GLY A 212 -3.45 6.47 11.04
N MET A 213 -2.67 6.40 9.96
CA MET A 213 -1.22 6.14 9.98
C MET A 213 -0.44 7.45 10.19
N GLU A 214 -0.53 8.00 11.40
CA GLU A 214 0.00 9.33 11.75
C GLU A 214 1.54 9.39 11.80
N ASN A 215 2.20 8.23 11.92
CA ASN A 215 3.67 8.13 12.00
C ASN A 215 4.29 7.61 10.70
N THR A 216 3.53 7.62 9.60
CA THR A 216 3.99 7.18 8.30
C THR A 216 4.13 8.34 7.33
N HIS A 217 5.29 8.38 6.65
CA HIS A 217 5.54 9.31 5.56
C HIS A 217 6.22 8.59 4.39
N PHE A 218 5.62 8.69 3.22
CA PHE A 218 6.13 8.11 1.98
C PHE A 218 6.79 9.16 1.11
N VAL A 219 7.98 8.87 0.58
CA VAL A 219 8.69 9.69 -0.41
C VAL A 219 8.88 8.99 -1.74
N ASN A 220 8.52 7.70 -1.82
CA ASN A 220 8.49 6.92 -3.06
C ASN A 220 7.44 5.81 -2.97
N SER A 221 7.15 5.16 -4.10
CA SER A 221 6.13 4.12 -4.22
C SER A 221 6.65 2.70 -4.01
N ASP A 222 7.96 2.51 -3.84
CA ASP A 222 8.59 1.19 -3.84
C ASP A 222 9.29 0.81 -2.52
N GLY A 223 9.45 1.77 -1.59
CA GLY A 223 10.12 1.56 -0.32
C GLY A 223 11.63 1.56 -0.43
N TYR A 224 12.20 2.12 -1.51
CA TYR A 224 13.62 2.40 -1.58
C TYR A 224 14.02 3.36 -0.44
N HIS A 225 15.18 3.14 0.16
CA HIS A 225 15.56 3.86 1.36
C HIS A 225 15.68 5.38 1.15
N HIS A 226 15.07 6.12 2.06
CA HIS A 226 15.22 7.55 2.25
C HIS A 226 14.98 7.86 3.73
N GLU A 227 15.69 8.84 4.29
CA GLU A 227 15.57 9.17 5.72
C GLU A 227 14.16 9.58 6.13
N ASP A 228 13.45 10.28 5.25
CA ASP A 228 12.05 10.70 5.47
C ASP A 228 11.02 9.64 5.09
N HIS A 229 11.43 8.47 4.54
CA HIS A 229 10.52 7.38 4.20
C HIS A 229 10.34 6.47 5.41
N CYS A 230 9.47 6.84 6.31
CA CYS A 230 9.35 6.25 7.64
C CYS A 230 7.94 5.74 7.95
N THR A 231 7.84 4.93 9.00
CA THR A 231 6.60 4.34 9.48
C THR A 231 6.71 3.97 10.96
N SER A 232 5.63 3.44 11.54
CA SER A 232 5.59 2.85 12.88
C SER A 232 5.12 1.41 12.84
N LEU A 233 5.32 0.69 13.94
CA LEU A 233 4.84 -0.69 14.08
C LEU A 233 3.31 -0.77 14.00
N GLN A 234 2.61 0.20 14.56
CA GLN A 234 1.15 0.31 14.50
C GLN A 234 0.67 0.56 13.05
N ASP A 235 1.35 1.44 12.32
CA ASP A 235 0.97 1.76 10.93
C ASP A 235 1.24 0.57 10.00
N LEU A 236 2.30 -0.21 10.26
CA LEU A 236 2.57 -1.46 9.55
C LEU A 236 1.50 -2.53 9.79
N LEU A 237 0.91 -2.58 10.99
CA LEU A 237 -0.26 -3.42 11.26
C LEU A 237 -1.46 -2.96 10.43
N THR A 238 -1.71 -1.65 10.33
CA THR A 238 -2.77 -1.09 9.47
C THR A 238 -2.56 -1.48 8.01
N ILE A 239 -1.33 -1.37 7.48
CA ILE A 239 -1.01 -1.83 6.11
C ILE A 239 -1.33 -3.32 5.95
N GLY A 240 -1.02 -4.15 6.94
CA GLY A 240 -1.34 -5.59 6.93
C GLY A 240 -2.85 -5.85 6.85
N LYS A 241 -3.64 -5.18 7.68
CA LYS A 241 -5.11 -5.30 7.68
C LYS A 241 -5.69 -4.91 6.32
N LEU A 242 -5.37 -3.72 5.81
CA LEU A 242 -5.80 -3.25 4.49
C LEU A 242 -5.41 -4.23 3.37
N SER A 243 -4.22 -4.84 3.48
CA SER A 243 -3.73 -5.79 2.48
C SER A 243 -4.51 -7.09 2.47
N THR A 244 -4.91 -7.61 3.63
CA THR A 244 -5.73 -8.84 3.72
C THR A 244 -7.18 -8.60 3.31
N GLU A 245 -7.70 -7.40 3.50
CA GLU A 245 -9.06 -6.99 3.14
C GLU A 245 -9.18 -6.60 1.65
N THR A 246 -8.07 -6.28 0.97
CA THR A 246 -8.07 -5.94 -0.46
C THR A 246 -7.89 -7.20 -1.29
N GLU A 247 -8.97 -7.66 -1.95
CA GLU A 247 -9.03 -8.94 -2.67
C GLU A 247 -7.85 -9.16 -3.64
N LEU A 248 -7.52 -8.15 -4.47
CA LEU A 248 -6.44 -8.29 -5.44
C LEU A 248 -5.07 -8.42 -4.77
N ILE A 249 -4.83 -7.67 -3.68
CA ILE A 249 -3.57 -7.75 -2.93
C ILE A 249 -3.43 -9.14 -2.30
N SER A 250 -4.46 -9.60 -1.57
CA SER A 250 -4.47 -10.89 -0.91
C SER A 250 -4.28 -12.03 -1.91
N LYS A 251 -5.03 -12.01 -3.02
CA LYS A 251 -4.92 -12.98 -4.11
C LYS A 251 -3.50 -13.08 -4.67
N ILE A 252 -2.93 -11.94 -5.10
CA ILE A 252 -1.61 -11.92 -5.75
C ILE A 252 -0.49 -12.23 -4.76
N ALA A 253 -0.52 -11.64 -3.56
CA ALA A 253 0.52 -11.86 -2.56
C ALA A 253 0.62 -13.32 -2.09
N GLY A 254 -0.45 -14.10 -2.20
CA GLY A 254 -0.49 -15.54 -1.90
C GLY A 254 0.02 -16.45 -3.03
N MET A 255 0.25 -15.93 -4.24
CA MET A 255 0.76 -16.73 -5.36
C MET A 255 2.24 -17.01 -5.22
N THR A 256 2.69 -18.21 -5.61
CA THR A 256 4.12 -18.59 -5.69
C THR A 256 4.79 -17.99 -6.92
N GLU A 257 4.06 -17.90 -8.04
CA GLU A 257 4.50 -17.29 -9.29
C GLU A 257 3.32 -16.74 -10.09
N TYR A 258 3.62 -15.83 -11.01
CA TYR A 258 2.67 -15.24 -11.94
C TYR A 258 3.34 -15.02 -13.31
N THR A 259 2.62 -15.30 -14.40
CA THR A 259 3.12 -15.10 -15.76
C THR A 259 2.22 -14.14 -16.52
N ALA A 260 2.80 -13.06 -17.06
CA ALA A 260 2.14 -12.08 -17.90
C ALA A 260 2.71 -12.07 -19.32
N THR A 261 1.85 -11.80 -20.31
CA THR A 261 2.27 -11.47 -21.67
C THR A 261 2.37 -9.96 -21.79
N VAL A 262 3.60 -9.43 -21.85
CA VAL A 262 3.88 -7.99 -21.76
C VAL A 262 4.06 -7.31 -23.13
N ALA A 263 4.32 -8.10 -24.17
CA ALA A 263 4.37 -7.67 -25.57
C ALA A 263 4.15 -8.86 -26.49
N VAL A 264 3.97 -8.63 -27.79
CA VAL A 264 3.84 -9.72 -28.78
C VAL A 264 5.10 -10.61 -28.74
N GLY A 265 4.90 -11.88 -28.39
CA GLY A 265 5.97 -12.88 -28.27
C GLY A 265 6.88 -12.70 -27.06
N ARG A 266 6.53 -11.85 -26.09
CA ARG A 266 7.29 -11.67 -24.84
C ARG A 266 6.42 -11.91 -23.62
N THR A 267 6.82 -12.88 -22.80
CA THR A 267 6.23 -13.17 -21.50
C THR A 267 7.26 -12.96 -20.40
N LEU A 268 6.78 -12.56 -19.22
CA LEU A 268 7.58 -12.52 -17.99
C LEU A 268 6.92 -13.39 -16.92
N THR A 269 7.73 -14.16 -16.22
CA THR A 269 7.29 -14.95 -15.06
C THR A 269 7.98 -14.42 -13.82
N TRP A 270 7.19 -14.00 -12.83
CA TRP A 270 7.65 -13.49 -11.55
C TRP A 270 7.42 -14.51 -10.45
N LYS A 271 8.47 -14.79 -9.69
CA LYS A 271 8.41 -15.67 -8.52
C LYS A 271 8.31 -14.85 -7.25
N ASN A 272 7.52 -15.36 -6.31
CA ASN A 272 7.37 -14.72 -5.01
C ASN A 272 8.65 -14.83 -4.19
N THR A 273 9.03 -13.74 -3.52
CA THR A 273 10.17 -13.70 -2.59
C THR A 273 9.82 -14.19 -1.18
N ASN A 274 8.54 -14.52 -0.93
CA ASN A 274 8.08 -15.06 0.34
C ASN A 274 8.28 -16.59 0.39
N PHE A 275 9.31 -17.04 1.10
CA PHE A 275 9.63 -18.46 1.22
C PHE A 275 8.62 -19.26 2.05
N LEU A 276 7.77 -18.60 2.85
CA LEU A 276 6.69 -19.28 3.56
C LEU A 276 5.69 -19.98 2.63
N LEU A 277 5.59 -19.52 1.37
CA LEU A 277 4.67 -20.03 0.35
C LEU A 277 5.29 -21.13 -0.52
N GLN A 278 6.60 -21.42 -0.37
CA GLN A 278 7.33 -22.22 -1.34
C GLN A 278 7.82 -23.54 -0.73
N GLU A 279 7.30 -24.68 -1.20
CA GLU A 279 7.72 -26.03 -0.79
C GLU A 279 9.21 -26.30 -1.05
N SER A 280 9.84 -25.55 -1.96
CA SER A 280 11.29 -25.64 -2.23
C SER A 280 12.17 -25.12 -1.09
N PHE A 281 11.58 -24.46 -0.08
CA PHE A 281 12.24 -24.00 1.14
C PHE A 281 11.59 -24.66 2.37
N PRO A 282 11.74 -25.98 2.56
CA PRO A 282 11.00 -26.75 3.57
C PRO A 282 11.23 -26.25 5.01
N GLU A 283 12.36 -25.58 5.27
CA GLU A 283 12.68 -24.99 6.57
C GLU A 283 11.80 -23.79 6.92
N TYR A 284 11.17 -23.15 5.91
CA TYR A 284 10.31 -21.96 6.10
C TYR A 284 8.87 -22.20 5.63
N TYR A 285 8.66 -23.20 4.76
CA TYR A 285 7.34 -23.44 4.18
C TYR A 285 6.28 -23.69 5.24
N CYS A 286 5.16 -23.00 5.10
CA CYS A 286 3.99 -23.16 5.97
C CYS A 286 2.72 -23.24 5.10
N PRO A 287 1.99 -24.36 5.12
CA PRO A 287 0.78 -24.52 4.30
C PRO A 287 -0.34 -23.54 4.70
N ASP A 288 -0.32 -23.03 5.93
CA ASP A 288 -1.30 -22.04 6.40
C ASP A 288 -0.96 -20.59 5.97
N ALA A 289 0.23 -20.36 5.37
CA ALA A 289 0.65 -19.05 4.91
C ALA A 289 -0.13 -18.64 3.64
N ILE A 290 -0.71 -17.44 3.66
CA ILE A 290 -1.49 -16.86 2.54
C ILE A 290 -0.88 -15.57 1.98
N GLY A 291 0.28 -15.13 2.42
CA GLY A 291 0.98 -13.93 1.94
C GLY A 291 1.86 -13.35 3.04
N LEU A 292 2.23 -12.09 3.06
CA LEU A 292 2.00 -10.96 2.16
C LEU A 292 3.29 -10.54 1.44
N LYS A 293 4.19 -9.77 2.16
CA LYS A 293 5.31 -9.10 1.50
C LYS A 293 6.61 -9.13 2.31
N THR A 294 7.70 -9.39 1.61
CA THR A 294 9.07 -9.25 2.13
C THR A 294 9.61 -7.84 1.87
N GLY A 295 10.52 -7.37 2.72
CA GLY A 295 11.26 -6.12 2.54
C GLY A 295 12.71 -6.26 2.99
N TYR A 296 13.58 -5.45 2.42
CA TYR A 296 14.96 -5.30 2.89
C TYR A 296 15.56 -4.00 2.36
N THR A 297 16.15 -3.24 3.25
CA THR A 297 17.19 -2.23 2.95
C THR A 297 18.25 -2.35 4.05
N SER A 298 19.45 -1.82 3.83
CA SER A 298 20.49 -1.86 4.86
C SER A 298 20.06 -1.15 6.16
N ALA A 299 19.22 -0.11 6.06
CA ALA A 299 18.69 0.62 7.20
C ALA A 299 17.52 -0.10 7.89
N ALA A 300 16.63 -0.73 7.11
CA ALA A 300 15.45 -1.44 7.64
C ALA A 300 15.78 -2.81 8.22
N GLY A 301 16.88 -3.45 7.78
CA GLY A 301 17.12 -4.87 8.05
C GLY A 301 16.16 -5.80 7.31
N GLY A 302 16.05 -7.04 7.76
CA GLY A 302 15.08 -8.00 7.23
C GLY A 302 13.66 -7.68 7.69
N CYS A 303 12.74 -7.48 6.75
CA CYS A 303 11.32 -7.21 7.00
C CYS A 303 10.44 -8.27 6.35
N LEU A 304 9.38 -8.69 7.05
CA LEU A 304 8.35 -9.58 6.53
C LEU A 304 7.02 -9.24 7.20
N LEU A 305 6.03 -8.91 6.40
CA LEU A 305 4.64 -8.86 6.82
C LEU A 305 3.99 -10.12 6.24
N ALA A 306 3.65 -11.07 7.10
CA ALA A 306 3.08 -12.36 6.73
C ALA A 306 1.63 -12.45 7.17
N ALA A 307 0.81 -13.15 6.38
CA ALA A 307 -0.56 -13.49 6.71
C ALA A 307 -0.74 -15.01 6.67
N PHE A 308 -1.56 -15.52 7.60
CA PHE A 308 -1.88 -16.94 7.74
C PHE A 308 -3.39 -17.11 7.87
N GLU A 309 -3.91 -18.21 7.36
CA GLU A 309 -5.26 -18.69 7.66
C GLU A 309 -5.15 -19.96 8.50
N LYS A 310 -5.59 -19.90 9.77
CA LYS A 310 -5.51 -21.01 10.69
C LYS A 310 -6.81 -21.13 11.49
N ASP A 311 -7.42 -22.30 11.46
CA ASP A 311 -8.68 -22.60 12.18
C ASP A 311 -9.81 -21.59 11.91
N GLY A 312 -9.84 -20.99 10.71
CA GLY A 312 -10.79 -19.98 10.27
C GLY A 312 -10.46 -18.54 10.72
N ASP A 313 -9.33 -18.35 11.40
CA ASP A 313 -8.82 -17.03 11.75
C ASP A 313 -7.77 -16.55 10.74
N ILE A 314 -7.80 -15.26 10.42
CA ILE A 314 -6.73 -14.57 9.69
C ILE A 314 -5.75 -13.96 10.71
N ILE A 315 -4.49 -14.39 10.63
CA ILE A 315 -3.44 -13.97 11.55
C ILE A 315 -2.38 -13.20 10.77
N LEU A 316 -2.04 -12.00 11.22
CA LEU A 316 -0.93 -11.21 10.74
C LEU A 316 0.26 -11.35 11.67
N ILE A 317 1.43 -11.60 11.09
CA ILE A 317 2.72 -11.57 11.79
C ILE A 317 3.63 -10.58 11.09
N GLY A 318 3.97 -9.48 11.76
CA GLY A 318 4.91 -8.48 11.30
C GLY A 318 6.27 -8.66 11.97
N ILE A 319 7.32 -8.73 11.15
CA ILE A 319 8.73 -8.85 11.57
C ILE A 319 9.52 -7.75 10.90
N PHE A 320 10.26 -6.94 11.70
CA PHE A 320 11.00 -5.80 11.19
C PHE A 320 12.35 -5.67 11.90
N GLY A 321 13.39 -5.42 11.10
CA GLY A 321 14.74 -5.31 11.62
C GLY A 321 15.35 -6.62 12.09
N SER A 322 15.02 -7.76 11.41
CA SER A 322 15.74 -9.02 11.62
C SER A 322 17.20 -8.89 11.22
N ALA A 323 18.06 -9.69 11.85
CA ALA A 323 19.50 -9.64 11.68
C ALA A 323 19.95 -9.77 10.21
N ASP A 324 19.24 -10.58 9.42
CA ASP A 324 19.48 -10.76 7.99
C ASP A 324 18.20 -11.15 7.24
N LYS A 325 18.31 -11.32 5.91
CA LYS A 325 17.18 -11.70 5.06
C LYS A 325 16.56 -13.07 5.41
N PRO A 326 17.32 -14.16 5.68
CA PRO A 326 16.77 -15.44 6.10
C PRO A 326 16.09 -15.38 7.47
N SER A 327 16.69 -14.72 8.47
CA SER A 327 16.22 -14.69 9.85
C SER A 327 14.78 -14.21 9.99
N ARG A 328 14.29 -13.34 9.09
CA ARG A 328 12.89 -12.89 9.10
C ARG A 328 11.88 -14.02 8.97
N PHE A 329 12.22 -15.09 8.21
CA PHE A 329 11.35 -16.26 8.06
C PHE A 329 11.37 -17.14 9.32
N SER A 330 12.56 -17.37 9.89
CA SER A 330 12.71 -18.09 11.16
C SER A 330 11.98 -17.38 12.30
N ASP A 331 12.06 -16.05 12.37
CA ASP A 331 11.37 -15.23 13.37
C ASP A 331 9.84 -15.37 13.23
N VAL A 332 9.31 -15.30 12.00
CA VAL A 332 7.88 -15.51 11.74
C VAL A 332 7.44 -16.90 12.17
N MET A 333 8.16 -17.96 11.76
CA MET A 333 7.81 -19.34 12.12
C MET A 333 7.90 -19.59 13.63
N THR A 334 8.83 -18.93 14.32
CA THR A 334 8.95 -18.99 15.78
C THR A 334 7.69 -18.43 16.45
N LEU A 335 7.19 -17.26 15.99
CA LEU A 335 5.98 -16.65 16.52
C LEU A 335 4.72 -17.43 16.13
N PHE A 336 4.63 -17.92 14.88
CA PHE A 336 3.50 -18.71 14.41
C PHE A 336 3.34 -20.02 15.20
N ASN A 337 4.46 -20.74 15.42
CA ASN A 337 4.46 -21.97 16.22
C ASN A 337 4.13 -21.73 17.70
N ALA A 338 4.38 -20.54 18.23
CA ALA A 338 4.05 -20.17 19.61
C ALA A 338 2.56 -19.85 19.82
N LEU A 339 1.77 -19.71 18.74
CA LEU A 339 0.30 -19.58 18.77
C LEU A 339 -0.44 -20.91 19.01
N GLN A 340 0.28 -22.01 19.21
CA GLN A 340 -0.31 -23.36 19.40
C GLN A 340 -0.78 -23.58 20.81
#